data_28f1e6e30e8367c207dabdd46f099656
#
_entry.id   28f1e6e30e8367c207dabdd46f099656
#
_cell.length_a   1.000
_cell.length_b   1.000
_cell.length_c   1.000
_cell.angle_alpha   90.00
_cell.angle_beta   90.00
_cell.angle_gamma   90.00
#
_symmetry.space_group_name_H-M   'P 1'
#
loop_
_entity.id
_entity.type
_entity.pdbx_description
1 polymer ?
#
loop_
_entity_poly.entity_id
_entity_poly.type
_entity_poly.pdbx_seq_one_letter_code
_entity_poly.pdbx_strand_id
1 'polypeptide(L)'
;MKYPKYTDYEKMYKRYFNKGVEYLIDIADLQNKDKVLDICGGNGRLTKELLKRCDDVSYLDRESDMIPEELGKLGIKVYNEDIESFVNHSKEKYSKVFCEQAINYWLLNINIEKFSNIFLPNGLFIFNTFSSMPTKIPMIKQYNIDGINYLEISYLVNNKVEHIQIREGYPPHFTEFDWIPKEQYSELLSPYFTIERYDNGKSSLYKCMRKKYE
;
A
#
# COMPACT_ATOMS: atom_id res chain seq x y z
N MET A 1 0.46 -16.68 -6.85
CA MET A 1 -0.44 -15.85 -7.70
C MET A 1 0.46 -14.96 -8.53
N LYS A 2 0.23 -14.81 -9.83
CA LYS A 2 1.07 -13.95 -10.68
C LYS A 2 0.30 -12.66 -10.95
N TYR A 3 0.87 -11.53 -10.57
CA TYR A 3 0.30 -10.22 -10.89
C TYR A 3 0.47 -9.92 -12.39
N PRO A 4 -0.46 -9.16 -13.00
CA PRO A 4 -0.28 -8.65 -14.35
C PRO A 4 0.90 -7.67 -14.38
N LYS A 5 1.51 -7.46 -15.57
CA LYS A 5 2.47 -6.37 -15.73
C LYS A 5 1.84 -5.04 -15.30
N TYR A 6 2.64 -4.11 -14.77
CA TYR A 6 2.15 -2.83 -14.26
C TYR A 6 1.29 -2.06 -15.29
N THR A 7 1.63 -2.13 -16.59
CA THR A 7 0.86 -1.49 -17.67
C THR A 7 -0.55 -2.07 -17.82
N ASP A 8 -0.72 -3.36 -17.61
CA ASP A 8 -2.02 -4.02 -17.65
C ASP A 8 -2.78 -3.81 -16.35
N TYR A 9 -2.07 -3.78 -15.22
CA TYR A 9 -2.63 -3.43 -13.93
C TYR A 9 -3.23 -2.03 -13.92
N GLU A 10 -2.54 -1.04 -14.46
CA GLU A 10 -3.08 0.33 -14.61
C GLU A 10 -4.39 0.36 -15.42
N LYS A 11 -4.46 -0.39 -16.51
CA LYS A 11 -5.68 -0.49 -17.31
C LYS A 11 -6.81 -1.19 -16.56
N MET A 12 -6.51 -2.27 -15.81
CA MET A 12 -7.50 -3.02 -15.03
C MET A 12 -8.09 -2.19 -13.90
N TYR A 13 -7.28 -1.37 -13.24
CA TYR A 13 -7.66 -0.60 -12.05
C TYR A 13 -7.82 0.90 -12.32
N LYS A 14 -7.97 1.32 -13.58
CA LYS A 14 -8.03 2.73 -14.02
C LYS A 14 -8.94 3.61 -13.13
N ARG A 15 -10.11 3.10 -12.72
CA ARG A 15 -11.03 3.87 -11.88
C ARG A 15 -10.49 4.22 -10.49
N TYR A 16 -9.58 3.39 -9.96
CA TYR A 16 -8.95 3.64 -8.67
C TYR A 16 -7.85 4.68 -8.80
N PHE A 17 -7.19 4.73 -9.94
CA PHE A 17 -6.08 5.65 -10.22
C PHE A 17 -6.51 7.07 -10.59
N ASN A 18 -7.80 7.26 -10.86
CA ASN A 18 -8.38 8.61 -11.05
C ASN A 18 -8.47 9.39 -9.71
N LYS A 19 -8.23 8.75 -8.57
CA LYS A 19 -8.10 9.43 -7.27
C LYS A 19 -6.63 9.64 -7.00
N GLY A 20 -6.22 10.87 -6.77
CA GLY A 20 -4.86 11.21 -6.42
C GLY A 20 -4.41 10.52 -5.13
N VAL A 21 -3.12 10.49 -4.91
CA VAL A 21 -2.47 9.98 -3.69
C VAL A 21 -2.03 11.12 -2.77
N GLU A 22 -2.31 12.35 -3.18
CA GLU A 22 -1.88 13.58 -2.51
C GLU A 22 -2.30 13.60 -1.05
N TYR A 23 -3.49 13.08 -0.74
CA TYR A 23 -4.01 13.03 0.63
C TYR A 23 -3.11 12.22 1.59
N LEU A 24 -2.37 11.22 1.10
CA LEU A 24 -1.38 10.49 1.89
C LEU A 24 -0.15 11.34 2.16
N ILE A 25 0.25 12.11 1.15
CA ILE A 25 1.45 12.96 1.21
C ILE A 25 1.19 14.16 2.10
N ASP A 26 -0.01 14.77 2.00
CA ASP A 26 -0.37 15.99 2.71
C ASP A 26 -0.36 15.79 4.23
N ILE A 27 -0.84 14.64 4.74
CA ILE A 27 -0.81 14.38 6.19
C ILE A 27 0.58 14.07 6.72
N ALA A 28 1.52 13.71 5.84
CA ALA A 28 2.88 13.38 6.22
C ALA A 28 3.75 14.60 6.48
N ASP A 29 3.32 15.79 6.07
CA ASP A 29 4.15 17.02 6.10
C ASP A 29 5.53 16.76 5.49
N LEU A 30 5.53 16.26 4.24
CA LEU A 30 6.74 15.82 3.54
C LEU A 30 7.65 16.99 3.23
N GLN A 31 8.92 16.86 3.62
CA GLN A 31 9.97 17.84 3.37
C GLN A 31 10.96 17.30 2.34
N ASN A 32 11.60 18.18 1.55
CA ASN A 32 12.58 17.76 0.53
C ASN A 32 13.73 16.91 1.08
N LYS A 33 14.13 17.15 2.33
CA LYS A 33 15.20 16.41 3.04
C LYS A 33 14.78 15.07 3.64
N ASP A 34 13.49 14.71 3.55
CA ASP A 34 13.00 13.43 4.08
C ASP A 34 13.59 12.26 3.30
N LYS A 35 13.94 11.21 4.01
CA LYS A 35 14.28 9.92 3.43
C LYS A 35 13.05 9.03 3.45
N VAL A 36 12.55 8.72 2.27
CA VAL A 36 11.22 8.15 2.07
C VAL A 36 11.30 6.73 1.50
N LEU A 37 10.42 5.84 1.98
CA LEU A 37 10.22 4.52 1.41
C LEU A 37 8.74 4.33 1.06
N ASP A 38 8.47 3.96 -0.18
CA ASP A 38 7.18 3.49 -0.67
C ASP A 38 7.18 1.96 -0.67
N ILE A 39 6.43 1.34 0.27
CA ILE A 39 6.34 -0.12 0.40
C ILE A 39 5.10 -0.66 -0.31
N CYS A 40 5.28 -1.78 -1.01
CA CYS A 40 4.28 -2.35 -1.91
C CYS A 40 3.85 -1.31 -2.96
N GLY A 41 4.84 -0.63 -3.55
CA GLY A 41 4.65 0.54 -4.41
C GLY A 41 3.95 0.24 -5.74
N GLY A 42 3.79 -1.05 -6.10
CA GLY A 42 3.03 -1.49 -7.26
C GLY A 42 3.48 -0.79 -8.56
N ASN A 43 2.56 -0.14 -9.24
CA ASN A 43 2.86 0.58 -10.48
C ASN A 43 3.64 1.91 -10.29
N GLY A 44 4.13 2.18 -9.08
CA GLY A 44 4.95 3.37 -8.78
C GLY A 44 4.19 4.69 -8.77
N ARG A 45 2.86 4.69 -8.69
CA ARG A 45 2.05 5.91 -8.71
C ARG A 45 2.38 6.83 -7.55
N LEU A 46 2.39 6.29 -6.33
CA LEU A 46 2.74 7.07 -5.14
C LEU A 46 4.20 7.49 -5.19
N THR A 47 5.11 6.58 -5.58
CA THR A 47 6.54 6.89 -5.74
C THR A 47 6.78 8.10 -6.64
N LYS A 48 6.10 8.17 -7.79
CA LYS A 48 6.21 9.29 -8.74
C LYS A 48 5.74 10.62 -8.14
N GLU A 49 4.70 10.61 -7.31
CA GLU A 49 4.23 11.81 -6.62
C GLU A 49 5.17 12.23 -5.46
N LEU A 50 5.75 11.24 -4.74
CA LEU A 50 6.77 11.50 -3.72
C LEU A 50 8.01 12.15 -4.31
N LEU A 51 8.48 11.70 -5.48
CA LEU A 51 9.62 12.26 -6.20
C LEU A 51 9.47 13.72 -6.64
N LYS A 52 8.24 14.23 -6.73
CA LYS A 52 8.01 15.66 -6.99
C LYS A 52 8.27 16.54 -5.76
N ARG A 53 8.41 15.95 -4.57
CA ARG A 53 8.48 16.66 -3.30
C ARG A 53 9.70 16.31 -2.45
N CYS A 54 10.39 15.22 -2.77
CA CYS A 54 11.50 14.70 -1.99
C CYS A 54 12.56 14.07 -2.90
N ASP A 55 13.84 14.32 -2.62
CA ASP A 55 14.95 13.84 -3.45
C ASP A 55 15.39 12.41 -3.07
N ASP A 56 15.22 11.98 -1.82
CA ASP A 56 15.63 10.64 -1.34
C ASP A 56 14.42 9.72 -1.18
N VAL A 57 13.96 9.18 -2.30
CA VAL A 57 12.85 8.23 -2.37
C VAL A 57 13.37 6.85 -2.72
N SER A 58 12.93 5.85 -1.96
CA SER A 58 13.15 4.43 -2.23
C SER A 58 11.82 3.73 -2.49
N TYR A 59 11.86 2.68 -3.29
CA TYR A 59 10.71 1.88 -3.67
C TYR A 59 10.94 0.41 -3.28
N LEU A 60 9.90 -0.25 -2.77
CA LEU A 60 9.92 -1.67 -2.42
C LEU A 60 8.65 -2.35 -2.94
N ASP A 61 8.82 -3.40 -3.74
CA ASP A 61 7.74 -4.33 -4.10
C ASP A 61 8.30 -5.72 -4.38
N ARG A 62 7.57 -6.76 -4.01
CA ARG A 62 7.98 -8.15 -4.25
C ARG A 62 7.70 -8.61 -5.68
N GLU A 63 6.70 -8.02 -6.34
CA GLU A 63 6.22 -8.43 -7.65
C GLU A 63 7.00 -7.73 -8.76
N SER A 64 8.03 -8.39 -9.30
CA SER A 64 8.90 -7.80 -10.33
C SER A 64 8.13 -7.30 -11.55
N ASP A 65 7.05 -7.97 -11.95
CA ASP A 65 6.20 -7.56 -13.07
C ASP A 65 5.42 -6.26 -12.81
N MET A 66 5.28 -5.86 -11.54
CA MET A 66 4.63 -4.61 -11.13
C MET A 66 5.58 -3.41 -11.10
N ILE A 67 6.89 -3.65 -11.03
CA ILE A 67 7.89 -2.59 -10.92
C ILE A 67 8.05 -1.87 -12.25
N PRO A 68 7.73 -0.55 -12.33
CA PRO A 68 7.92 0.20 -13.56
C PRO A 68 9.41 0.33 -13.92
N GLU A 69 9.77 0.01 -15.16
CA GLU A 69 11.15 0.10 -15.64
C GLU A 69 11.74 1.52 -15.53
N GLU A 70 10.89 2.53 -15.64
CA GLU A 70 11.30 3.93 -15.53
C GLU A 70 11.81 4.30 -14.13
N LEU A 71 11.38 3.62 -13.06
CA LEU A 71 11.85 3.93 -11.70
C LEU A 71 13.37 3.73 -11.56
N GLY A 72 13.91 2.67 -12.17
CA GLY A 72 15.37 2.46 -12.20
C GLY A 72 16.12 3.57 -12.95
N LYS A 73 15.49 4.19 -13.96
CA LYS A 73 16.07 5.30 -14.74
C LYS A 73 16.06 6.63 -13.98
N LEU A 74 15.21 6.76 -12.95
CA LEU A 74 15.14 7.95 -12.11
C LEU A 74 16.23 7.97 -11.03
N GLY A 75 17.08 6.94 -10.95
CA GLY A 75 18.20 6.86 -10.01
C GLY A 75 17.80 6.59 -8.56
N ILE A 76 16.56 6.19 -8.32
CA ILE A 76 16.08 5.81 -6.98
C ILE A 76 16.50 4.38 -6.61
N LYS A 77 16.53 4.09 -5.31
CA LYS A 77 16.73 2.71 -4.85
C LYS A 77 15.46 1.91 -5.05
N VAL A 78 15.55 0.83 -5.84
CA VAL A 78 14.46 -0.11 -6.09
C VAL A 78 14.82 -1.44 -5.42
N TYR A 79 13.98 -1.89 -4.48
CA TYR A 79 14.10 -3.18 -3.82
C TYR A 79 13.01 -4.11 -4.36
N ASN A 80 13.43 -5.23 -4.98
CA ASN A 80 12.50 -6.25 -5.44
C ASN A 80 12.53 -7.45 -4.49
N GLU A 81 11.83 -7.32 -3.40
CA GLU A 81 11.72 -8.33 -2.34
C GLU A 81 10.46 -8.09 -1.50
N ASP A 82 10.07 -9.08 -0.69
CA ASP A 82 8.97 -8.90 0.26
C ASP A 82 9.38 -8.06 1.48
N ILE A 83 8.38 -7.47 2.15
CA ILE A 83 8.62 -6.58 3.30
C ILE A 83 9.25 -7.31 4.48
N GLU A 84 8.96 -8.60 4.71
CA GLU A 84 9.54 -9.38 5.79
C GLU A 84 11.04 -9.56 5.56
N SER A 85 11.44 -9.94 4.36
CA SER A 85 12.84 -10.04 3.96
C SER A 85 13.56 -8.72 4.15
N PHE A 86 12.99 -7.63 3.60
CA PHE A 86 13.55 -6.29 3.69
C PHE A 86 13.82 -5.85 5.13
N VAL A 87 12.84 -5.96 6.04
CA VAL A 87 13.01 -5.51 7.44
C VAL A 87 13.97 -6.37 8.23
N ASN A 88 14.20 -7.63 7.82
CA ASN A 88 15.12 -8.53 8.49
C ASN A 88 16.59 -8.21 8.23
N HIS A 89 16.93 -7.61 7.09
CA HIS A 89 18.33 -7.36 6.74
C HIS A 89 18.66 -5.88 6.46
N SER A 90 17.68 -5.03 6.21
CA SER A 90 17.91 -3.62 5.89
C SER A 90 18.57 -2.88 7.05
N LYS A 91 19.64 -2.16 6.74
CA LYS A 91 20.30 -1.20 7.65
C LYS A 91 19.82 0.23 7.41
N GLU A 92 19.04 0.44 6.37
CA GLU A 92 18.50 1.75 6.01
C GLU A 92 17.44 2.19 7.02
N LYS A 93 17.39 3.49 7.28
CA LYS A 93 16.42 4.13 8.15
C LYS A 93 15.69 5.22 7.38
N TYR A 94 14.40 5.33 7.58
CA TYR A 94 13.54 6.26 6.86
C TYR A 94 12.84 7.23 7.82
N SER A 95 12.71 8.49 7.39
CA SER A 95 11.89 9.47 8.12
C SER A 95 10.40 9.28 7.82
N LYS A 96 10.06 8.80 6.63
CA LYS A 96 8.69 8.54 6.20
C LYS A 96 8.61 7.21 5.46
N VAL A 97 7.63 6.39 5.80
CA VAL A 97 7.31 5.15 5.08
C VAL A 97 5.84 5.19 4.69
N PHE A 98 5.56 4.90 3.45
CA PHE A 98 4.20 4.91 2.90
C PHE A 98 3.77 3.52 2.47
N CYS A 99 2.47 3.22 2.60
CA CYS A 99 1.85 2.01 2.09
C CYS A 99 0.44 2.32 1.56
N GLU A 100 0.28 2.39 0.24
CA GLU A 100 -1.01 2.66 -0.37
C GLU A 100 -1.78 1.37 -0.61
N GLN A 101 -2.92 1.18 0.09
CA GLN A 101 -3.91 0.10 -0.11
C GLN A 101 -3.35 -1.34 -0.05
N ALA A 102 -2.15 -1.53 0.49
CA ALA A 102 -1.49 -2.83 0.48
C ALA A 102 -1.21 -3.42 1.87
N ILE A 103 -1.52 -2.71 2.95
CA ILE A 103 -1.20 -3.14 4.32
C ILE A 103 -1.83 -4.50 4.69
N ASN A 104 -2.99 -4.81 4.14
CA ASN A 104 -3.72 -6.06 4.37
C ASN A 104 -3.01 -7.31 3.83
N TYR A 105 -2.04 -7.15 2.94
CA TYR A 105 -1.29 -8.27 2.35
C TYR A 105 -0.16 -8.78 3.23
N TRP A 106 0.27 -7.99 4.23
CA TRP A 106 1.50 -8.31 4.94
C TRP A 106 1.50 -8.06 6.46
N LEU A 107 0.64 -7.16 6.99
CA LEU A 107 0.73 -6.70 8.38
C LEU A 107 0.63 -7.82 9.41
N LEU A 108 -0.21 -8.83 9.17
CA LEU A 108 -0.36 -9.95 10.10
C LEU A 108 0.80 -10.96 10.06
N ASN A 109 1.64 -10.88 9.03
CA ASN A 109 2.71 -11.84 8.76
C ASN A 109 4.10 -11.30 9.08
N ILE A 110 4.20 -10.06 9.59
CA ILE A 110 5.48 -9.40 9.85
C ILE A 110 5.73 -9.22 11.35
N ASN A 111 7.00 -9.23 11.73
CA ASN A 111 7.41 -8.78 13.05
C ASN A 111 7.37 -7.24 13.12
N ILE A 112 6.39 -6.69 13.83
CA ILE A 112 6.17 -5.22 13.92
C ILE A 112 7.33 -4.50 14.64
N GLU A 113 8.00 -5.15 15.58
CA GLU A 113 9.20 -4.60 16.22
C GLU A 113 10.29 -4.38 15.19
N LYS A 114 10.61 -5.39 14.38
CA LYS A 114 11.58 -5.27 13.30
C LYS A 114 11.16 -4.22 12.28
N PHE A 115 9.88 -4.19 11.93
CA PHE A 115 9.34 -3.14 11.06
C PHE A 115 9.55 -1.75 11.66
N SER A 116 9.30 -1.58 12.97
CA SER A 116 9.53 -0.29 13.64
C SER A 116 10.98 0.16 13.57
N ASN A 117 11.91 -0.79 13.45
CA ASN A 117 13.33 -0.51 13.41
C ASN A 117 13.83 0.09 12.08
N ILE A 118 13.05 0.06 10.99
CA ILE A 118 13.43 0.76 9.76
C ILE A 118 13.15 2.27 9.82
N PHE A 119 12.60 2.79 10.89
CA PHE A 119 12.29 4.22 11.04
C PHE A 119 13.38 4.97 11.80
N LEU A 120 13.63 6.20 11.40
CA LEU A 120 14.35 7.18 12.21
C LEU A 120 13.53 7.51 13.49
N PRO A 121 14.15 8.07 14.53
CA PRO A 121 13.41 8.62 15.67
C PRO A 121 12.33 9.63 15.19
N ASN A 122 11.09 9.48 15.67
CA ASN A 122 9.91 10.23 15.23
C ASN A 122 9.55 10.02 13.74
N GLY A 123 10.09 8.99 13.10
CA GLY A 123 9.70 8.64 11.74
C GLY A 123 8.20 8.30 11.62
N LEU A 124 7.61 8.56 10.49
CA LEU A 124 6.17 8.38 10.24
C LEU A 124 5.93 7.19 9.33
N PHE A 125 4.97 6.36 9.72
CA PHE A 125 4.34 5.36 8.86
C PHE A 125 2.95 5.87 8.44
N ILE A 126 2.72 6.02 7.15
CA ILE A 126 1.47 6.52 6.59
C ILE A 126 0.88 5.44 5.69
N PHE A 127 -0.34 5.03 5.97
CA PHE A 127 -1.02 4.05 5.14
C PHE A 127 -2.53 4.29 5.09
N ASN A 128 -3.16 3.75 4.08
CA ASN A 128 -4.61 3.70 4.00
C ASN A 128 -5.11 2.27 3.82
N THR A 129 -6.35 2.07 4.21
CA THR A 129 -7.04 0.78 4.10
C THR A 129 -8.53 1.01 3.87
N PHE A 130 -9.26 -0.07 3.58
CA PHE A 130 -10.71 0.00 3.42
C PHE A 130 -11.38 0.33 4.76
N SER A 131 -12.34 1.25 4.74
CA SER A 131 -13.04 1.72 5.95
C SER A 131 -14.11 0.77 6.45
N SER A 132 -14.62 -0.10 5.59
CA SER A 132 -15.70 -1.01 5.93
C SER A 132 -15.55 -2.36 5.25
N MET A 133 -15.88 -3.40 6.00
CA MET A 133 -16.06 -4.74 5.44
C MET A 133 -17.23 -4.74 4.45
N PRO A 134 -17.17 -5.50 3.35
CA PRO A 134 -18.34 -5.74 2.51
C PRO A 134 -19.51 -6.25 3.34
N THR A 135 -20.62 -5.51 3.37
CA THR A 135 -21.80 -5.87 4.18
C THR A 135 -22.63 -7.01 3.58
N LYS A 136 -22.41 -7.32 2.32
CA LYS A 136 -23.04 -8.43 1.59
C LYS A 136 -21.94 -9.32 1.02
N ILE A 137 -22.03 -10.61 1.31
CA ILE A 137 -21.09 -11.61 0.81
C ILE A 137 -21.88 -12.67 0.03
N PRO A 138 -21.49 -12.96 -1.22
CA PRO A 138 -20.50 -12.25 -2.04
C PRO A 138 -20.99 -10.86 -2.46
N MET A 139 -20.06 -9.90 -2.52
CA MET A 139 -20.32 -8.59 -3.10
C MET A 139 -19.97 -8.63 -4.58
N ILE A 140 -20.94 -8.34 -5.43
CA ILE A 140 -20.76 -8.31 -6.89
C ILE A 140 -20.98 -6.89 -7.38
N LYS A 141 -20.03 -6.36 -8.13
CA LYS A 141 -20.12 -5.04 -8.76
C LYS A 141 -19.88 -5.17 -10.26
N GLN A 142 -20.78 -4.59 -11.04
CA GLN A 142 -20.61 -4.44 -12.49
C GLN A 142 -20.57 -2.97 -12.83
N TYR A 143 -19.70 -2.60 -13.74
CA TYR A 143 -19.58 -1.22 -14.21
C TYR A 143 -18.92 -1.18 -15.60
N ASN A 144 -19.15 -0.08 -16.31
CA ASN A 144 -18.53 0.20 -17.59
C ASN A 144 -17.66 1.45 -17.46
N ILE A 145 -16.43 1.39 -17.97
CA ILE A 145 -15.51 2.53 -18.03
C ILE A 145 -15.00 2.63 -19.47
N ASP A 146 -15.25 3.75 -20.10
CA ASP A 146 -14.79 4.02 -21.47
C ASP A 146 -15.22 2.91 -22.46
N GLY A 147 -16.42 2.36 -22.32
CA GLY A 147 -16.95 1.29 -23.16
C GLY A 147 -16.48 -0.12 -22.80
N ILE A 148 -15.63 -0.29 -21.81
CA ILE A 148 -15.11 -1.59 -21.35
C ILE A 148 -15.89 -2.07 -20.14
N ASN A 149 -16.36 -3.31 -20.18
CA ASN A 149 -17.09 -3.92 -19.08
C ASN A 149 -16.15 -4.51 -18.02
N TYR A 150 -16.52 -4.29 -16.76
CA TYR A 150 -15.84 -4.81 -15.59
C TYR A 150 -16.81 -5.55 -14.68
N LEU A 151 -16.35 -6.65 -14.09
CA LEU A 151 -17.03 -7.39 -13.03
C LEU A 151 -16.05 -7.58 -11.88
N GLU A 152 -16.44 -7.18 -10.69
CA GLU A 152 -15.71 -7.44 -9.45
C GLU A 152 -16.57 -8.32 -8.55
N ILE A 153 -15.95 -9.35 -8.02
CA ILE A 153 -16.56 -10.26 -7.04
C ILE A 153 -15.65 -10.28 -5.83
N SER A 154 -16.19 -10.00 -4.66
CA SER A 154 -15.44 -10.08 -3.40
C SER A 154 -16.24 -10.86 -2.38
N TYR A 155 -15.58 -11.77 -1.67
CA TYR A 155 -16.19 -12.53 -0.59
C TYR A 155 -15.19 -12.80 0.53
N LEU A 156 -15.69 -13.01 1.73
CA LEU A 156 -14.88 -13.27 2.91
C LEU A 156 -14.91 -14.77 3.24
N VAL A 157 -13.73 -15.37 3.36
CA VAL A 157 -13.56 -16.77 3.79
C VAL A 157 -12.47 -16.80 4.85
N ASN A 158 -12.77 -17.29 6.05
CA ASN A 158 -11.79 -17.46 7.13
C ASN A 158 -10.95 -16.20 7.40
N ASN A 159 -11.59 -15.03 7.49
CA ASN A 159 -10.96 -13.71 7.67
C ASN A 159 -10.05 -13.24 6.50
N LYS A 160 -10.12 -13.90 5.35
CA LYS A 160 -9.47 -13.45 4.13
C LYS A 160 -10.51 -12.98 3.13
N VAL A 161 -10.22 -11.88 2.47
CA VAL A 161 -11.01 -11.40 1.34
C VAL A 161 -10.42 -12.01 0.09
N GLU A 162 -11.21 -12.80 -0.60
CA GLU A 162 -10.93 -13.22 -1.96
C GLU A 162 -11.59 -12.22 -2.92
N HIS A 163 -10.80 -11.68 -3.82
CA HIS A 163 -11.26 -10.69 -4.78
C HIS A 163 -10.92 -11.13 -6.20
N ILE A 164 -11.95 -11.17 -7.04
CA ILE A 164 -11.84 -11.51 -8.46
C ILE A 164 -12.20 -10.27 -9.26
N GLN A 165 -11.31 -9.86 -10.14
CA GLN A 165 -11.60 -8.81 -11.11
C GLN A 165 -11.53 -9.37 -12.52
N ILE A 166 -12.60 -9.17 -13.27
CA ILE A 166 -12.73 -9.53 -14.68
C ILE A 166 -12.89 -8.24 -15.47
N ARG A 167 -12.06 -8.08 -16.47
CA ARG A 167 -12.15 -7.00 -17.45
C ARG A 167 -12.26 -7.60 -18.85
N GLU A 168 -13.17 -7.08 -19.65
CA GLU A 168 -13.30 -7.49 -21.03
C GLU A 168 -11.98 -7.39 -21.79
N GLY A 169 -11.58 -8.47 -22.46
CA GLY A 169 -10.30 -8.58 -23.20
C GLY A 169 -9.06 -8.93 -22.37
N TYR A 170 -9.21 -9.19 -21.05
CA TYR A 170 -8.11 -9.57 -20.17
C TYR A 170 -8.45 -10.84 -19.38
N PRO A 171 -7.44 -11.65 -18.99
CA PRO A 171 -7.64 -12.76 -18.09
C PRO A 171 -8.18 -12.27 -16.73
N PRO A 172 -8.98 -13.08 -16.03
CA PRO A 172 -9.40 -12.77 -14.66
C PRO A 172 -8.18 -12.58 -13.74
N HIS A 173 -8.23 -11.54 -12.93
CA HIS A 173 -7.24 -11.27 -11.90
C HIS A 173 -7.80 -11.66 -10.54
N PHE A 174 -7.05 -12.50 -9.81
CA PHE A 174 -7.41 -12.99 -8.48
C PHE A 174 -6.45 -12.41 -7.45
N THR A 175 -6.99 -11.88 -6.36
CA THR A 175 -6.21 -11.44 -5.21
C THR A 175 -6.82 -11.98 -3.92
N GLU A 176 -5.96 -12.25 -2.95
CA GLU A 176 -6.35 -12.63 -1.60
C GLU A 176 -5.60 -11.74 -0.62
N PHE A 177 -6.29 -11.22 0.40
CA PHE A 177 -5.68 -10.43 1.46
C PHE A 177 -6.43 -10.62 2.78
N ASP A 178 -5.74 -10.36 3.89
CA ASP A 178 -6.33 -10.47 5.21
C ASP A 178 -7.37 -9.37 5.45
N TRP A 179 -8.52 -9.74 6.02
CA TRP A 179 -9.44 -8.75 6.55
C TRP A 179 -8.99 -8.35 7.95
N ILE A 180 -8.57 -7.11 8.10
CA ILE A 180 -8.15 -6.54 9.38
C ILE A 180 -9.19 -5.50 9.80
N PRO A 181 -9.92 -5.71 10.92
CA PRO A 181 -10.80 -4.69 11.49
C PRO A 181 -10.02 -3.42 11.85
N LYS A 182 -10.67 -2.26 11.77
CA LYS A 182 -10.04 -0.95 12.02
C LYS A 182 -9.33 -0.86 13.38
N GLU A 183 -9.95 -1.42 14.39
CA GLU A 183 -9.46 -1.41 15.77
C GLU A 183 -8.17 -2.23 15.88
N GLN A 184 -8.07 -3.34 15.15
CA GLN A 184 -6.93 -4.23 15.17
C GLN A 184 -5.64 -3.59 14.62
N TYR A 185 -5.74 -2.65 13.66
CA TYR A 185 -4.55 -1.89 13.24
C TYR A 185 -3.94 -1.12 14.42
N SER A 186 -4.79 -0.49 15.22
CA SER A 186 -4.33 0.24 16.41
C SER A 186 -3.75 -0.70 17.45
N GLU A 187 -4.35 -1.86 17.68
CA GLU A 187 -3.84 -2.87 18.63
C GLU A 187 -2.46 -3.38 18.21
N LEU A 188 -2.29 -3.73 16.93
CA LEU A 188 -1.03 -4.26 16.39
C LEU A 188 0.11 -3.23 16.41
N LEU A 189 -0.19 -1.98 16.08
CA LEU A 189 0.83 -0.95 15.88
C LEU A 189 1.11 -0.12 17.14
N SER A 190 0.15 0.01 18.07
CA SER A 190 0.29 0.87 19.26
C SER A 190 1.46 0.52 20.21
N PRO A 191 1.97 -0.71 20.31
CA PRO A 191 3.18 -0.96 21.09
C PRO A 191 4.39 -0.13 20.58
N TYR A 192 4.47 0.14 19.28
CA TYR A 192 5.63 0.75 18.64
C TYR A 192 5.37 2.16 18.08
N PHE A 193 4.10 2.54 17.89
CA PHE A 193 3.71 3.78 17.26
C PHE A 193 2.64 4.52 18.06
N THR A 194 2.67 5.85 18.02
CA THR A 194 1.52 6.70 18.35
C THR A 194 0.68 6.87 17.09
N ILE A 195 -0.63 6.64 17.17
CA ILE A 195 -1.50 6.49 16.00
C ILE A 195 -2.55 7.59 15.96
N GLU A 196 -2.65 8.25 14.82
CA GLU A 196 -3.75 9.11 14.44
C GLU A 196 -4.52 8.45 13.28
N ARG A 197 -5.85 8.44 13.36
CA ARG A 197 -6.71 7.86 12.31
C ARG A 197 -7.69 8.90 11.78
N TYR A 198 -7.83 8.93 10.48
CA TYR A 198 -8.74 9.82 9.75
C TYR A 198 -9.67 8.99 8.86
N ASP A 199 -10.98 9.04 9.12
CA ASP A 199 -11.98 8.30 8.35
C ASP A 199 -12.69 9.23 7.35
N ASN A 200 -12.72 8.85 6.07
CA ASN A 200 -13.43 9.61 5.02
C ASN A 200 -14.66 8.84 4.47
N GLY A 201 -15.16 7.86 5.19
CA GLY A 201 -16.32 7.04 4.84
C GLY A 201 -16.04 5.92 3.82
N LYS A 202 -14.98 5.98 3.02
CA LYS A 202 -14.60 4.96 2.01
C LYS A 202 -13.27 4.29 2.32
N SER A 203 -12.39 4.97 3.00
CA SER A 203 -11.10 4.48 3.44
C SER A 203 -10.77 5.07 4.81
N SER A 204 -9.99 4.36 5.57
CA SER A 204 -9.34 4.88 6.78
C SER A 204 -7.89 5.18 6.43
N LEU A 205 -7.43 6.33 6.88
CA LEU A 205 -6.08 6.82 6.72
C LEU A 205 -5.42 6.85 8.08
N TYR A 206 -4.22 6.31 8.18
CA TYR A 206 -3.47 6.21 9.41
C TYR A 206 -2.14 6.96 9.29
N LYS A 207 -1.85 7.75 10.31
CA LYS A 207 -0.56 8.40 10.53
C LYS A 207 0.01 7.87 11.83
N CYS A 208 1.08 7.10 11.76
CA CYS A 208 1.68 6.40 12.87
C CYS A 208 3.08 6.95 13.10
N MET A 209 3.31 7.61 14.22
CA MET A 209 4.62 8.14 14.60
C MET A 209 5.36 7.13 15.46
N ARG A 210 6.59 6.77 15.07
CA ARG A 210 7.44 5.85 15.85
C ARG A 210 7.69 6.40 17.25
N LYS A 211 7.41 5.58 18.26
CA LYS A 211 7.73 5.89 19.66
C LYS A 211 9.23 5.91 19.88
N LYS A 212 9.69 6.81 20.73
CA LYS A 212 11.05 6.75 21.27
C LYS A 212 11.06 5.64 22.32
N TYR A 213 11.96 4.69 22.20
CA TYR A 213 12.29 3.81 23.29
C TYR A 213 13.38 4.51 24.11
N GLU A 214 13.12 4.71 25.40
CA GLU A 214 14.12 5.13 26.37
C GLU A 214 15.12 4.01 26.64
#